data_116dfff0af43542d738b2cbc3911889a
#
_entry.id   116dfff0af43542d738b2cbc3911889a
#
_cell.length_a   1.000
_cell.length_b   1.000
_cell.length_c   1.000
_cell.angle_alpha   90.00
_cell.angle_beta   90.00
_cell.angle_gamma   90.00
#
_symmetry.space_group_name_H-M   'P 1'
#
loop_
_entity.id
_entity.type
_entity.pdbx_description
1 polymer ?
#
loop_
_entity_poly.entity_id
_entity_poly.type
_entity_poly.pdbx_seq_one_letter_code
_entity_poly.pdbx_strand_id
1 'polypeptide(L)'
;MSKRAGKHHYLIGNDTRNSSDLDLDTRLEQLLSEKMHGISFSAYGKGQKPGDQVTLDQVKHRMALLASRFNWVRSFSTTQGNEHIPKVAHAMGMKTLVGAWLGKDADKNRLEIENLIALANEGVVDVAAVGNEVLYRGDLEESELLEFMTEVRERVPSQIPIGYVDAYYEFEDRPNVTAACDVLLTNCYPFWEGCALPYATLYMQDMYRRVLKVAQGKRVIVSETGWPSSGGTFYGAESSLQGAYL
;
A
#
# COMPACT_ATOMS: atom_id res chain seq x y z
N MET A 1 -3.86 4.87 -18.49
CA MET A 1 -2.48 5.37 -18.71
C MET A 1 -2.25 6.49 -17.74
N SER A 2 -1.16 6.44 -16.95
CA SER A 2 -0.86 7.50 -15.99
C SER A 2 -0.72 8.86 -16.71
N LYS A 3 -1.50 9.86 -16.27
CA LYS A 3 -1.40 11.25 -16.76
C LYS A 3 -0.05 11.89 -16.37
N ARG A 4 0.82 11.17 -15.69
CA ARG A 4 2.09 11.66 -15.14
C ARG A 4 3.33 10.99 -15.71
N ALA A 5 3.17 10.20 -16.79
CA ALA A 5 4.31 9.64 -17.51
C ALA A 5 5.32 10.74 -17.89
N GLY A 6 6.60 10.49 -17.63
CA GLY A 6 7.69 11.44 -17.92
C GLY A 6 7.91 12.55 -16.89
N LYS A 7 7.15 12.63 -15.81
CA LYS A 7 7.36 13.65 -14.75
C LYS A 7 8.72 13.55 -14.04
N HIS A 8 9.42 12.42 -14.17
CA HIS A 8 10.76 12.20 -13.62
C HIS A 8 11.89 12.78 -14.49
N HIS A 9 11.61 13.35 -15.68
CA HIS A 9 12.64 13.80 -16.60
C HIS A 9 13.60 14.85 -16.03
N TYR A 10 13.21 15.60 -15.01
CA TYR A 10 14.09 16.55 -14.31
C TYR A 10 15.22 15.88 -13.52
N LEU A 11 15.13 14.55 -13.29
CA LEU A 11 16.16 13.77 -12.61
C LEU A 11 17.26 13.30 -13.58
N ILE A 12 17.05 13.39 -14.90
CA ILE A 12 18.02 12.94 -15.89
C ILE A 12 19.30 13.76 -15.74
N GLY A 13 20.42 13.07 -15.59
CA GLY A 13 21.72 13.68 -15.38
C GLY A 13 22.15 13.77 -13.89
N ASN A 14 21.25 13.51 -12.93
CA ASN A 14 21.68 13.32 -11.55
C ASN A 14 22.40 11.97 -11.42
N ASP A 15 23.51 11.95 -10.68
CA ASP A 15 24.23 10.69 -10.46
C ASP A 15 23.47 9.82 -9.47
N THR A 16 23.01 8.68 -9.96
CA THR A 16 22.22 7.72 -9.19
C THR A 16 22.98 6.43 -8.89
N ARG A 17 24.26 6.37 -9.28
CA ARG A 17 25.10 5.18 -9.27
C ARG A 17 25.62 4.77 -7.90
N ASN A 18 24.87 5.06 -6.84
CA ASN A 18 25.09 4.44 -5.54
C ASN A 18 24.32 3.12 -5.35
N SER A 19 23.76 2.56 -6.42
CA SER A 19 23.48 1.14 -6.42
C SER A 19 24.82 0.43 -6.48
N SER A 20 25.28 -0.02 -5.33
CA SER A 20 26.48 -0.83 -5.17
C SER A 20 26.57 -1.89 -6.27
N ASP A 21 27.78 -2.13 -6.78
CA ASP A 21 28.16 -3.30 -7.60
C ASP A 21 28.01 -4.62 -6.81
N LEU A 22 27.16 -4.64 -5.76
CA LEU A 22 26.80 -5.83 -5.02
C LEU A 22 26.05 -6.79 -5.95
N ASP A 23 26.59 -7.99 -6.04
CA ASP A 23 25.89 -9.11 -6.66
C ASP A 23 24.46 -9.23 -6.12
N LEU A 24 23.49 -9.49 -7.00
CA LEU A 24 22.07 -9.57 -6.64
C LEU A 24 21.79 -10.62 -5.56
N ASP A 25 22.53 -11.73 -5.57
CA ASP A 25 22.37 -12.79 -4.58
C ASP A 25 22.82 -12.30 -3.20
N THR A 26 23.97 -11.64 -3.11
CA THR A 26 24.47 -11.01 -1.88
C THR A 26 23.50 -9.95 -1.36
N ARG A 27 22.91 -9.15 -2.24
CA ARG A 27 21.91 -8.16 -1.87
C ARG A 27 20.63 -8.80 -1.33
N LEU A 28 20.17 -9.85 -1.97
CA LEU A 28 19.01 -10.62 -1.53
C LEU A 28 19.24 -11.26 -0.16
N GLU A 29 20.41 -11.88 0.04
CA GLU A 29 20.78 -12.46 1.35
C GLU A 29 20.80 -11.41 2.46
N GLN A 30 21.33 -10.22 2.20
CA GLN A 30 21.30 -9.10 3.15
C GLN A 30 19.87 -8.68 3.48
N LEU A 31 19.00 -8.50 2.48
CA LEU A 31 17.59 -8.16 2.67
C LEU A 31 16.81 -9.23 3.44
N LEU A 32 17.17 -10.49 3.27
CA LEU A 32 16.52 -11.61 3.94
C LEU A 32 17.11 -11.95 5.32
N SER A 33 18.29 -11.41 5.66
CA SER A 33 18.93 -11.63 6.97
C SER A 33 18.25 -10.85 8.10
N GLU A 34 17.63 -9.71 7.79
CA GLU A 34 16.88 -8.88 8.73
C GLU A 34 15.40 -8.84 8.36
N LYS A 35 14.54 -8.61 9.37
CA LYS A 35 13.12 -8.40 9.09
C LYS A 35 12.92 -7.06 8.36
N MET A 36 12.33 -7.12 7.19
CA MET A 36 11.91 -5.95 6.44
C MET A 36 10.74 -5.25 7.15
N HIS A 37 10.55 -3.97 6.85
CA HIS A 37 9.51 -3.16 7.51
C HIS A 37 8.13 -3.75 7.32
N GLY A 38 7.69 -3.97 6.09
CA GLY A 38 6.36 -4.50 5.80
C GLY A 38 6.17 -4.90 4.36
N ILE A 39 5.06 -5.56 4.11
CA ILE A 39 4.65 -6.03 2.78
C ILE A 39 3.16 -5.83 2.56
N SER A 40 2.79 -5.36 1.38
CA SER A 40 1.41 -5.43 0.89
C SER A 40 1.11 -6.84 0.40
N PHE A 41 0.06 -7.44 0.94
CA PHE A 41 -0.18 -8.87 0.82
C PHE A 41 -1.56 -9.19 0.26
N SER A 42 -1.59 -10.11 -0.68
CA SER A 42 -2.78 -10.71 -1.26
C SER A 42 -2.72 -12.23 -1.14
N ALA A 43 -3.76 -12.84 -0.61
CA ALA A 43 -3.77 -14.27 -0.33
C ALA A 43 -4.21 -15.15 -1.52
N TYR A 44 -4.52 -14.58 -2.67
CA TYR A 44 -5.01 -15.31 -3.84
C TYR A 44 -3.99 -16.32 -4.38
N GLY A 45 -4.46 -17.52 -4.71
CA GLY A 45 -3.69 -18.58 -5.30
C GLY A 45 -3.68 -18.56 -6.84
N LYS A 46 -3.04 -19.55 -7.43
CA LYS A 46 -3.07 -19.72 -8.89
C LYS A 46 -4.51 -19.91 -9.36
N GLY A 47 -4.94 -19.10 -10.32
CA GLY A 47 -6.28 -19.12 -10.89
C GLY A 47 -7.32 -18.32 -10.08
N GLN A 48 -6.99 -17.78 -8.91
CA GLN A 48 -7.83 -16.86 -8.17
C GLN A 48 -7.50 -15.40 -8.54
N LYS A 49 -8.49 -14.52 -8.38
CA LYS A 49 -8.42 -13.08 -8.64
C LYS A 49 -9.10 -12.31 -7.52
N PRO A 50 -8.90 -10.99 -7.40
CA PRO A 50 -9.66 -10.15 -6.49
C PRO A 50 -11.17 -10.35 -6.66
N GLY A 51 -11.85 -10.62 -5.54
CA GLY A 51 -13.28 -10.98 -5.51
C GLY A 51 -13.55 -12.46 -5.29
N ASP A 52 -12.56 -13.33 -5.47
CA ASP A 52 -12.72 -14.76 -5.14
C ASP A 52 -12.57 -14.98 -3.63
N GLN A 53 -13.25 -16.02 -3.13
CA GLN A 53 -13.18 -16.41 -1.72
C GLN A 53 -11.80 -16.98 -1.37
N VAL A 54 -11.18 -16.43 -0.33
CA VAL A 54 -9.92 -16.92 0.26
C VAL A 54 -10.23 -17.73 1.51
N THR A 55 -9.56 -18.86 1.69
CA THR A 55 -9.76 -19.70 2.88
C THR A 55 -8.77 -19.33 4.01
N LEU A 56 -9.17 -19.60 5.26
CA LEU A 56 -8.30 -19.42 6.42
C LEU A 56 -6.98 -20.20 6.29
N ASP A 57 -7.03 -21.44 5.80
CA ASP A 57 -5.82 -22.27 5.65
C ASP A 57 -4.89 -21.74 4.57
N GLN A 58 -5.44 -21.17 3.50
CA GLN A 58 -4.69 -20.49 2.46
C GLN A 58 -3.95 -19.27 3.02
N VAL A 59 -4.62 -18.46 3.86
CA VAL A 59 -4.00 -17.32 4.54
C VAL A 59 -2.91 -17.78 5.50
N LYS A 60 -3.17 -18.78 6.35
CA LYS A 60 -2.19 -19.33 7.30
C LYS A 60 -0.93 -19.82 6.60
N HIS A 61 -1.09 -20.62 5.53
CA HIS A 61 0.04 -21.16 4.79
C HIS A 61 0.94 -20.07 4.21
N ARG A 62 0.35 -19.05 3.59
CA ARG A 62 1.09 -17.94 2.99
C ARG A 62 1.69 -17.02 4.04
N MET A 63 0.96 -16.71 5.11
CA MET A 63 1.43 -15.84 6.17
C MET A 63 2.63 -16.43 6.92
N ALA A 64 2.70 -17.75 7.06
CA ALA A 64 3.84 -18.44 7.67
C ALA A 64 5.16 -18.17 6.92
N LEU A 65 5.11 -17.95 5.60
CA LEU A 65 6.29 -17.61 4.80
C LEU A 65 6.76 -16.15 5.04
N LEU A 66 5.86 -15.27 5.46
CA LEU A 66 6.10 -13.84 5.62
C LEU A 66 6.47 -13.44 7.04
N ALA A 67 5.90 -14.10 8.05
CA ALA A 67 6.01 -13.69 9.45
C ALA A 67 7.45 -13.67 9.99
N SER A 68 8.35 -14.51 9.46
CA SER A 68 9.77 -14.48 9.81
C SER A 68 10.56 -13.36 9.13
N ARG A 69 10.02 -12.73 8.07
CA ARG A 69 10.73 -11.80 7.20
C ARG A 69 10.22 -10.37 7.25
N PHE A 70 8.99 -10.15 7.75
CA PHE A 70 8.35 -8.84 7.78
C PHE A 70 7.79 -8.53 9.17
N ASN A 71 7.86 -7.25 9.56
CA ASN A 71 7.25 -6.76 10.80
C ASN A 71 5.78 -6.38 10.61
N TRP A 72 5.42 -5.90 9.43
CA TRP A 72 4.09 -5.44 9.08
C TRP A 72 3.52 -6.18 7.88
N VAL A 73 2.22 -6.37 7.88
CA VAL A 73 1.47 -6.77 6.69
C VAL A 73 0.33 -5.80 6.43
N ARG A 74 0.14 -5.44 5.17
CA ARG A 74 -1.01 -4.68 4.71
C ARG A 74 -1.96 -5.59 3.94
N SER A 75 -3.25 -5.57 4.31
CA SER A 75 -4.35 -6.15 3.54
C SER A 75 -5.15 -5.08 2.82
N PHE A 76 -5.86 -5.45 1.76
CA PHE A 76 -6.56 -4.51 0.89
C PHE A 76 -8.08 -4.47 1.14
N SER A 77 -8.66 -5.55 1.65
CA SER A 77 -10.10 -5.76 1.81
C SER A 77 -10.37 -6.50 3.11
N THR A 78 -11.58 -6.40 3.60
CA THR A 78 -12.09 -7.05 4.80
C THR A 78 -13.19 -8.05 4.50
N THR A 79 -13.40 -8.41 3.23
CA THR A 79 -14.44 -9.33 2.77
C THR A 79 -13.83 -10.52 2.03
N GLN A 80 -14.66 -11.53 1.74
CA GLN A 80 -14.31 -12.69 0.90
C GLN A 80 -13.10 -13.49 1.44
N GLY A 81 -12.98 -13.62 2.76
CA GLY A 81 -11.91 -14.33 3.44
C GLY A 81 -10.66 -13.48 3.72
N ASN A 82 -10.59 -12.24 3.19
CA ASN A 82 -9.47 -11.34 3.51
C ASN A 82 -9.49 -10.87 4.96
N GLU A 83 -10.63 -10.91 5.66
CA GLU A 83 -10.77 -10.69 7.09
C GLU A 83 -9.95 -11.66 7.95
N HIS A 84 -9.51 -12.78 7.40
CA HIS A 84 -8.60 -13.71 8.06
C HIS A 84 -7.16 -13.17 8.12
N ILE A 85 -6.76 -12.29 7.18
CA ILE A 85 -5.37 -11.80 7.07
C ILE A 85 -4.91 -11.12 8.35
N PRO A 86 -5.58 -10.07 8.88
CA PRO A 86 -5.14 -9.40 10.10
C PRO A 86 -5.16 -10.33 11.31
N LYS A 87 -6.15 -11.21 11.44
CA LYS A 87 -6.24 -12.18 12.55
C LYS A 87 -5.05 -13.13 12.58
N VAL A 88 -4.69 -13.69 11.43
CA VAL A 88 -3.56 -14.63 11.31
C VAL A 88 -2.23 -13.90 11.50
N ALA A 89 -2.06 -12.72 10.89
CA ALA A 89 -0.85 -11.93 11.04
C ALA A 89 -0.60 -11.51 12.50
N HIS A 90 -1.63 -11.01 13.16
CA HIS A 90 -1.56 -10.63 14.58
C HIS A 90 -1.21 -11.82 15.47
N ALA A 91 -1.83 -12.99 15.24
CA ALA A 91 -1.51 -14.23 15.97
C ALA A 91 -0.06 -14.70 15.73
N MET A 92 0.59 -14.30 14.64
CA MET A 92 2.00 -14.56 14.34
C MET A 92 2.95 -13.44 14.79
N GLY A 93 2.45 -12.45 15.54
CA GLY A 93 3.25 -11.35 16.09
C GLY A 93 3.60 -10.26 15.09
N MET A 94 2.92 -10.21 13.95
CA MET A 94 3.06 -9.11 12.97
C MET A 94 2.10 -7.97 13.32
N LYS A 95 2.48 -6.76 12.95
CA LYS A 95 1.58 -5.60 12.94
C LYS A 95 0.80 -5.52 11.65
N THR A 96 -0.36 -4.87 11.70
CA THR A 96 -1.33 -4.89 10.61
C THR A 96 -1.75 -3.49 10.17
N LEU A 97 -1.74 -3.26 8.86
CA LEU A 97 -2.43 -2.17 8.20
C LEU A 97 -3.60 -2.78 7.43
N VAL A 98 -4.82 -2.55 7.89
CA VAL A 98 -6.02 -3.21 7.33
C VAL A 98 -6.81 -2.23 6.49
N GLY A 99 -7.01 -2.57 5.23
CA GLY A 99 -7.74 -1.76 4.28
C GLY A 99 -9.17 -2.24 4.07
N ALA A 100 -10.13 -1.32 4.02
CA ALA A 100 -11.46 -1.50 3.46
C ALA A 100 -11.43 -1.14 1.98
N TRP A 101 -11.78 -2.08 1.10
CA TRP A 101 -11.82 -1.83 -0.35
C TRP A 101 -13.14 -1.20 -0.76
N LEU A 102 -13.13 0.12 -0.84
CA LEU A 102 -14.31 0.88 -1.29
C LEU A 102 -14.34 1.01 -2.82
N GLY A 103 -15.54 1.12 -3.37
CA GLY A 103 -15.79 1.28 -4.79
C GLY A 103 -17.20 1.79 -5.07
N LYS A 104 -17.74 1.55 -6.26
CA LYS A 104 -19.08 2.03 -6.69
C LYS A 104 -20.25 1.24 -6.09
N ASP A 105 -20.00 0.07 -5.53
CA ASP A 105 -21.01 -0.79 -4.93
C ASP A 105 -21.23 -0.41 -3.47
N ALA A 106 -22.33 0.27 -3.17
CA ALA A 106 -22.65 0.77 -1.85
C ALA A 106 -22.84 -0.35 -0.80
N ASP A 107 -23.43 -1.48 -1.18
CA ASP A 107 -23.66 -2.60 -0.27
C ASP A 107 -22.32 -3.25 0.11
N LYS A 108 -21.43 -3.39 -0.87
CA LYS A 108 -20.06 -3.88 -0.62
C LYS A 108 -19.27 -2.91 0.24
N ASN A 109 -19.35 -1.60 -0.03
CA ASN A 109 -18.71 -0.58 0.80
C ASN A 109 -19.16 -0.68 2.26
N ARG A 110 -20.46 -0.85 2.49
CA ARG A 110 -21.02 -1.01 3.84
C ARG A 110 -20.43 -2.23 4.53
N LEU A 111 -20.37 -3.37 3.84
CA LEU A 111 -19.81 -4.60 4.39
C LEU A 111 -18.29 -4.46 4.70
N GLU A 112 -17.53 -3.83 3.83
CA GLU A 112 -16.10 -3.56 4.03
C GLU A 112 -15.87 -2.70 5.28
N ILE A 113 -16.67 -1.65 5.48
CA ILE A 113 -16.57 -0.75 6.64
C ILE A 113 -16.97 -1.46 7.94
N GLU A 114 -18.09 -2.20 7.96
CA GLU A 114 -18.53 -2.94 9.14
C GLU A 114 -17.49 -3.98 9.57
N ASN A 115 -16.91 -4.69 8.62
CA ASN A 115 -15.86 -5.66 8.92
C ASN A 115 -14.56 -4.98 9.41
N LEU A 116 -14.15 -3.84 8.84
CA LEU A 116 -12.99 -3.07 9.32
C LEU A 116 -13.19 -2.66 10.78
N ILE A 117 -14.37 -2.13 11.10
CA ILE A 117 -14.73 -1.71 12.47
C ILE A 117 -14.73 -2.92 13.42
N ALA A 118 -15.28 -4.06 13.01
CA ALA A 118 -15.29 -5.28 13.80
C ALA A 118 -13.87 -5.75 14.10
N LEU A 119 -12.99 -5.83 13.08
CA LEU A 119 -11.59 -6.23 13.22
C LEU A 119 -10.79 -5.27 14.13
N ALA A 120 -11.05 -3.97 14.03
CA ALA A 120 -10.45 -2.96 14.89
C ALA A 120 -10.84 -3.16 16.35
N ASN A 121 -12.11 -3.43 16.62
CA ASN A 121 -12.63 -3.72 17.96
C ASN A 121 -12.20 -5.09 18.49
N GLU A 122 -11.85 -6.04 17.64
CA GLU A 122 -11.20 -7.31 18.01
C GLU A 122 -9.73 -7.13 18.41
N GLY A 123 -9.12 -5.94 18.15
CA GLY A 123 -7.74 -5.63 18.52
C GLY A 123 -6.69 -6.19 17.54
N VAL A 124 -7.07 -6.50 16.31
CA VAL A 124 -6.16 -7.04 15.28
C VAL A 124 -5.80 -6.03 14.19
N VAL A 125 -6.05 -4.73 14.44
CA VAL A 125 -5.76 -3.62 13.54
C VAL A 125 -4.84 -2.61 14.24
N ASP A 126 -3.63 -2.40 13.70
CA ASP A 126 -2.71 -1.36 14.19
C ASP A 126 -2.88 -0.03 13.43
N VAL A 127 -3.28 -0.09 12.16
CA VAL A 127 -3.62 1.07 11.31
C VAL A 127 -4.83 0.69 10.46
N ALA A 128 -5.84 1.55 10.43
CA ALA A 128 -7.03 1.39 9.59
C ALA A 128 -6.91 2.24 8.32
N ALA A 129 -7.08 1.63 7.15
CA ALA A 129 -7.11 2.32 5.87
C ALA A 129 -8.54 2.31 5.28
N VAL A 130 -9.14 3.48 5.15
CA VAL A 130 -10.50 3.64 4.62
C VAL A 130 -10.42 3.98 3.14
N GLY A 131 -10.60 2.97 2.29
CA GLY A 131 -10.49 3.09 0.84
C GLY A 131 -9.06 2.90 0.31
N ASN A 132 -8.98 2.48 -0.95
CA ASN A 132 -7.74 2.34 -1.71
C ASN A 132 -7.94 2.93 -3.10
N GLU A 133 -7.27 4.04 -3.42
CA GLU A 133 -7.29 4.72 -4.71
C GLU A 133 -8.70 5.03 -5.26
N VAL A 134 -9.68 5.21 -4.38
CA VAL A 134 -11.08 5.40 -4.80
C VAL A 134 -11.28 6.73 -5.52
N LEU A 135 -10.54 7.76 -5.12
CA LEU A 135 -10.58 9.09 -5.76
C LEU A 135 -9.80 9.08 -7.07
N TYR A 136 -8.63 8.42 -7.09
CA TYR A 136 -7.86 8.21 -8.31
C TYR A 136 -8.67 7.45 -9.39
N ARG A 137 -9.40 6.41 -9.00
CA ARG A 137 -10.26 5.63 -9.89
C ARG A 137 -11.57 6.34 -10.26
N GLY A 138 -11.97 7.37 -9.49
CA GLY A 138 -13.28 8.03 -9.65
C GLY A 138 -14.44 7.08 -9.30
N ASP A 139 -14.27 6.29 -8.26
CA ASP A 139 -15.29 5.37 -7.78
C ASP A 139 -16.22 6.02 -6.75
N LEU A 140 -15.69 6.97 -5.96
CA LEU A 140 -16.44 7.77 -4.98
C LEU A 140 -16.08 9.25 -5.15
N GLU A 141 -16.99 10.13 -4.74
CA GLU A 141 -16.72 11.54 -4.52
C GLU A 141 -15.96 11.74 -3.18
N GLU A 142 -15.24 12.85 -3.08
CA GLU A 142 -14.46 13.17 -1.87
C GLU A 142 -15.34 13.22 -0.61
N SER A 143 -16.56 13.76 -0.71
CA SER A 143 -17.53 13.83 0.40
C SER A 143 -17.92 12.46 0.91
N GLU A 144 -18.15 11.50 0.02
CA GLU A 144 -18.52 10.13 0.38
C GLU A 144 -17.38 9.41 1.13
N LEU A 145 -16.14 9.59 0.65
CA LEU A 145 -14.96 9.07 1.35
C LEU A 145 -14.83 9.66 2.76
N LEU A 146 -15.01 10.97 2.90
CA LEU A 146 -14.92 11.65 4.20
C LEU A 146 -16.01 11.21 5.17
N GLU A 147 -17.21 10.89 4.70
CA GLU A 147 -18.27 10.30 5.50
C GLU A 147 -17.87 8.92 6.05
N PHE A 148 -17.34 8.03 5.21
CA PHE A 148 -16.81 6.73 5.67
C PHE A 148 -15.66 6.88 6.67
N MET A 149 -14.74 7.81 6.44
CA MET A 149 -13.63 8.06 7.38
C MET A 149 -14.14 8.55 8.73
N THR A 150 -15.16 9.40 8.74
CA THR A 150 -15.80 9.91 9.96
C THR A 150 -16.49 8.78 10.71
N GLU A 151 -17.28 7.97 10.03
CA GLU A 151 -17.96 6.81 10.61
C GLU A 151 -16.97 5.83 11.27
N VAL A 152 -15.88 5.49 10.56
CA VAL A 152 -14.84 4.59 11.11
C VAL A 152 -14.22 5.21 12.35
N ARG A 153 -13.90 6.51 12.34
CA ARG A 153 -13.30 7.22 13.48
C ARG A 153 -14.19 7.17 14.73
N GLU A 154 -15.50 7.29 14.56
CA GLU A 154 -16.44 7.28 15.69
C GLU A 154 -16.63 5.89 16.30
N ARG A 155 -16.33 4.82 15.55
CA ARG A 155 -16.69 3.44 15.91
C ARG A 155 -15.50 2.54 16.23
N VAL A 156 -14.27 2.97 15.94
CA VAL A 156 -13.05 2.21 16.27
C VAL A 156 -12.36 2.77 17.51
N PRO A 157 -11.52 1.97 18.22
CA PRO A 157 -10.72 2.47 19.33
C PRO A 157 -9.85 3.67 18.95
N SER A 158 -9.87 4.72 19.77
CA SER A 158 -9.25 6.03 19.47
C SER A 158 -7.72 5.98 19.28
N GLN A 159 -7.06 4.94 19.76
CA GLN A 159 -5.61 4.74 19.56
C GLN A 159 -5.25 4.21 18.18
N ILE A 160 -6.22 3.74 17.37
CA ILE A 160 -5.97 3.23 16.01
C ILE A 160 -5.95 4.43 15.05
N PRO A 161 -4.79 4.75 14.44
CA PRO A 161 -4.74 5.80 13.45
C PRO A 161 -5.48 5.41 12.19
N ILE A 162 -6.24 6.35 11.65
CA ILE A 162 -7.03 6.19 10.43
C ILE A 162 -6.34 6.94 9.29
N GLY A 163 -6.19 6.28 8.16
CA GLY A 163 -5.67 6.86 6.94
C GLY A 163 -6.49 6.50 5.72
N TYR A 164 -6.17 7.15 4.63
CA TYR A 164 -6.63 6.85 3.29
C TYR A 164 -5.43 6.46 2.43
N VAL A 165 -5.61 5.53 1.51
CA VAL A 165 -4.55 5.09 0.59
C VAL A 165 -4.82 5.63 -0.80
N ASP A 166 -3.89 6.42 -1.33
CA ASP A 166 -3.96 6.85 -2.73
C ASP A 166 -2.57 7.21 -3.29
N ALA A 167 -2.52 7.51 -4.58
CA ALA A 167 -1.33 8.03 -5.23
C ALA A 167 -0.87 9.34 -4.56
N TYR A 168 0.43 9.53 -4.48
CA TYR A 168 1.06 10.64 -3.74
C TYR A 168 0.49 12.02 -4.09
N TYR A 169 0.10 12.25 -5.33
CA TYR A 169 -0.43 13.55 -5.78
C TYR A 169 -1.89 13.80 -5.39
N GLU A 170 -2.67 12.76 -5.06
CA GLU A 170 -4.04 12.96 -4.56
C GLU A 170 -4.03 13.72 -3.24
N PHE A 171 -3.02 13.52 -2.41
CA PHE A 171 -2.87 14.29 -1.16
C PHE A 171 -2.49 15.75 -1.38
N GLU A 172 -1.77 16.09 -2.46
CA GLU A 172 -1.48 17.48 -2.82
C GLU A 172 -2.74 18.20 -3.30
N ASP A 173 -3.57 17.51 -4.08
CA ASP A 173 -4.73 18.07 -4.74
C ASP A 173 -5.99 18.09 -3.82
N ARG A 174 -5.96 17.37 -2.67
CA ARG A 174 -7.11 17.16 -1.79
C ARG A 174 -6.82 17.45 -0.32
N PRO A 175 -6.74 18.74 0.05
CA PRO A 175 -6.37 19.14 1.42
C PRO A 175 -7.37 18.66 2.50
N ASN A 176 -8.67 18.50 2.17
CA ASN A 176 -9.65 17.99 3.13
C ASN A 176 -9.41 16.52 3.48
N VAL A 177 -9.09 15.69 2.49
CA VAL A 177 -8.72 14.27 2.71
C VAL A 177 -7.45 14.20 3.55
N THR A 178 -6.43 15.00 3.20
CA THR A 178 -5.19 15.10 3.97
C THR A 178 -5.47 15.52 5.42
N ALA A 179 -6.37 16.46 5.64
CA ALA A 179 -6.75 16.90 6.98
C ALA A 179 -7.49 15.82 7.78
N ALA A 180 -8.35 15.03 7.15
CA ALA A 180 -9.12 13.96 7.77
C ALA A 180 -8.28 12.75 8.20
N CYS A 181 -7.11 12.52 7.60
CA CYS A 181 -6.21 11.42 7.97
C CYS A 181 -5.44 11.70 9.27
N ASP A 182 -5.21 10.68 10.09
CA ASP A 182 -4.19 10.69 11.17
C ASP A 182 -2.82 10.31 10.61
N VAL A 183 -2.80 9.49 9.59
CA VAL A 183 -1.62 9.02 8.85
C VAL A 183 -1.91 9.02 7.36
N LEU A 184 -0.97 9.50 6.56
CA LEU A 184 -1.09 9.50 5.10
C LEU A 184 -0.46 8.22 4.56
N LEU A 185 -1.26 7.46 3.80
CA LEU A 185 -0.85 6.18 3.23
C LEU A 185 -0.70 6.35 1.72
N THR A 186 0.54 6.51 1.26
CA THR A 186 0.80 6.91 -0.11
C THR A 186 1.33 5.79 -0.99
N ASN A 187 0.78 5.67 -2.20
CA ASN A 187 1.29 4.80 -3.24
C ASN A 187 2.29 5.56 -4.12
N CYS A 188 3.52 5.02 -4.21
CA CYS A 188 4.63 5.61 -4.93
C CYS A 188 5.20 4.60 -5.94
N TYR A 189 4.79 4.70 -7.20
CA TYR A 189 5.17 3.75 -8.25
C TYR A 189 5.94 4.41 -9.40
N PRO A 190 7.26 4.55 -9.30
CA PRO A 190 8.08 5.07 -10.40
C PRO A 190 7.87 4.31 -11.71
N PHE A 191 7.67 2.99 -11.65
CA PHE A 191 7.42 2.14 -12.82
C PHE A 191 6.20 2.62 -13.61
N TRP A 192 5.07 2.84 -12.95
CA TRP A 192 3.82 3.24 -13.61
C TRP A 192 3.81 4.68 -14.11
N GLU A 193 4.83 5.45 -13.75
CA GLU A 193 5.09 6.78 -14.33
C GLU A 193 6.20 6.75 -15.38
N GLY A 194 6.66 5.56 -15.77
CA GLY A 194 7.63 5.35 -16.84
C GLY A 194 9.05 5.78 -16.50
N CYS A 195 9.38 5.83 -15.21
CA CYS A 195 10.71 6.20 -14.75
C CYS A 195 11.71 5.08 -15.03
N ALA A 196 12.82 5.38 -15.70
CA ALA A 196 13.88 4.42 -15.92
C ALA A 196 14.52 3.99 -14.58
N LEU A 197 14.89 2.72 -14.48
CA LEU A 197 15.38 2.10 -13.26
C LEU A 197 16.49 2.89 -12.52
N PRO A 198 17.51 3.47 -13.21
CA PRO A 198 18.55 4.25 -12.52
C PRO A 198 18.04 5.45 -11.72
N TYR A 199 16.85 5.95 -12.03
CA TYR A 199 16.25 7.10 -11.35
C TYR A 199 15.09 6.73 -10.42
N ALA A 200 14.68 5.45 -10.39
CA ALA A 200 13.47 5.01 -9.71
C ALA A 200 13.48 5.36 -8.21
N THR A 201 14.58 5.07 -7.51
CA THR A 201 14.71 5.37 -6.08
C THR A 201 14.67 6.87 -5.78
N LEU A 202 15.34 7.70 -6.58
CA LEU A 202 15.31 9.16 -6.43
C LEU A 202 13.89 9.70 -6.67
N TYR A 203 13.20 9.17 -7.66
CA TYR A 203 11.84 9.59 -7.98
C TYR A 203 10.86 9.15 -6.91
N MET A 204 10.98 7.94 -6.38
CA MET A 204 10.19 7.47 -5.24
C MET A 204 10.41 8.38 -4.00
N GLN A 205 11.66 8.75 -3.71
CA GLN A 205 11.96 9.68 -2.63
C GLN A 205 11.34 11.07 -2.87
N ASP A 206 11.27 11.53 -4.10
CA ASP A 206 10.61 12.80 -4.43
C ASP A 206 9.10 12.70 -4.23
N MET A 207 8.46 11.63 -4.72
CA MET A 207 7.04 11.36 -4.46
C MET A 207 6.74 11.41 -2.94
N TYR A 208 7.55 10.74 -2.14
CA TYR A 208 7.42 10.73 -0.69
C TYR A 208 7.59 12.13 -0.08
N ARG A 209 8.64 12.87 -0.49
CA ARG A 209 8.87 14.25 -0.01
C ARG A 209 7.74 15.19 -0.35
N ARG A 210 7.06 15.00 -1.47
CA ARG A 210 5.90 15.80 -1.88
C ARG A 210 4.73 15.59 -0.91
N VAL A 211 4.45 14.35 -0.54
CA VAL A 211 3.43 14.08 0.49
C VAL A 211 3.83 14.68 1.84
N LEU A 212 5.10 14.58 2.24
CA LEU A 212 5.59 15.20 3.48
C LEU A 212 5.33 16.71 3.55
N LYS A 213 5.41 17.44 2.43
CA LYS A 213 5.16 18.88 2.37
C LYS A 213 3.72 19.25 2.73
N VAL A 214 2.76 18.38 2.39
CA VAL A 214 1.33 18.62 2.66
C VAL A 214 0.82 17.89 3.90
N ALA A 215 1.64 17.04 4.50
CA ALA A 215 1.27 16.20 5.63
C ALA A 215 1.00 16.94 6.95
N GLN A 216 1.38 18.21 7.06
CA GLN A 216 1.13 19.04 8.26
C GLN A 216 1.69 18.40 9.56
N GLY A 217 2.85 17.75 9.48
CA GLY A 217 3.48 17.05 10.61
C GLY A 217 2.94 15.65 10.90
N LYS A 218 1.94 15.18 10.17
CA LYS A 218 1.43 13.81 10.27
C LYS A 218 2.43 12.80 9.72
N ARG A 219 2.34 11.57 10.22
CA ARG A 219 3.15 10.46 9.68
C ARG A 219 2.75 10.15 8.24
N VAL A 220 3.73 9.89 7.40
CA VAL A 220 3.55 9.42 6.03
C VAL A 220 4.14 8.01 5.92
N ILE A 221 3.37 7.09 5.36
CA ILE A 221 3.79 5.71 5.11
C ILE A 221 3.64 5.44 3.61
N VAL A 222 4.70 4.93 2.98
CA VAL A 222 4.59 4.37 1.63
C VAL A 222 3.86 3.04 1.77
N SER A 223 2.59 3.02 1.39
CA SER A 223 1.72 1.85 1.48
C SER A 223 1.92 0.87 0.34
N GLU A 224 2.31 1.40 -0.82
CA GLU A 224 2.66 0.59 -1.99
C GLU A 224 3.81 1.22 -2.76
N THR A 225 4.77 0.38 -3.11
CA THR A 225 5.79 0.62 -4.12
C THR A 225 6.21 -0.73 -4.68
N GLY A 226 7.00 -0.74 -5.74
CA GLY A 226 7.54 -1.97 -6.28
C GLY A 226 7.93 -1.83 -7.74
N TRP A 227 8.62 -2.88 -8.21
CA TRP A 227 9.06 -3.00 -9.58
C TRP A 227 8.74 -4.40 -10.10
N PRO A 228 8.11 -4.56 -11.28
CA PRO A 228 7.80 -5.87 -11.82
C PRO A 228 9.08 -6.64 -12.17
N SER A 229 9.17 -7.89 -11.73
CA SER A 229 10.30 -8.77 -12.06
C SER A 229 10.26 -9.28 -13.50
N SER A 230 9.08 -9.25 -14.14
CA SER A 230 8.86 -9.69 -15.51
C SER A 230 7.65 -8.97 -16.10
N GLY A 231 7.57 -8.93 -17.42
CA GLY A 231 6.49 -8.25 -18.15
C GLY A 231 7.03 -7.33 -19.24
N GLY A 232 6.20 -6.39 -19.67
CA GLY A 232 6.56 -5.44 -20.71
C GLY A 232 7.23 -4.18 -20.21
N THR A 233 7.60 -3.32 -21.16
CA THR A 233 8.09 -1.96 -20.92
C THR A 233 6.91 -1.01 -20.78
N PHE A 234 7.02 -0.06 -19.84
CA PHE A 234 6.06 1.02 -19.67
C PHE A 234 6.80 2.36 -19.82
N TYR A 235 6.69 2.98 -20.97
CA TYR A 235 7.53 4.14 -21.37
C TYR A 235 9.03 3.86 -21.20
N GLY A 236 9.73 4.54 -20.29
CA GLY A 236 11.14 4.35 -19.98
C GLY A 236 11.44 3.30 -18.90
N ALA A 237 10.41 2.71 -18.30
CA ALA A 237 10.54 1.69 -17.27
C ALA A 237 10.44 0.28 -17.87
N GLU A 238 11.47 -0.53 -17.66
CA GLU A 238 11.51 -1.93 -18.10
C GLU A 238 11.41 -2.86 -16.89
N SER A 239 10.52 -3.86 -16.98
CA SER A 239 10.43 -4.88 -15.95
C SER A 239 11.72 -5.72 -15.92
N SER A 240 12.26 -5.96 -14.72
CA SER A 240 13.47 -6.76 -14.55
C SER A 240 13.58 -7.34 -13.15
N LEU A 241 14.25 -8.48 -13.03
CA LEU A 241 14.55 -9.07 -11.73
C LEU A 241 15.45 -8.15 -10.89
N GLN A 242 16.42 -7.50 -11.54
CA GLN A 242 17.28 -6.51 -10.89
C GLN A 242 16.47 -5.36 -10.28
N GLY A 243 15.50 -4.82 -11.02
CA GLY A 243 14.64 -3.74 -10.52
C GLY A 243 13.75 -4.18 -9.36
N ALA A 244 13.34 -5.44 -9.32
CA ALA A 244 12.54 -5.97 -8.23
C ALA A 244 13.33 -6.12 -6.91
N TYR A 245 14.66 -6.17 -6.97
CA TYR A 245 15.54 -6.29 -5.79
C TYR A 245 16.14 -4.96 -5.31
N LEU A 246 16.07 -3.91 -6.13
CA LEU A 246 16.53 -2.56 -5.80
C LEU A 246 15.49 -1.76 -5.04
#